data_cd699d046f218808f91ebadbcd5421da
#
_entry.id   cd699d046f218808f91ebadbcd5421da
#
_cell.length_a   1.000
_cell.length_b   1.000
_cell.length_c   1.000
_cell.angle_alpha   90.00
_cell.angle_beta   90.00
_cell.angle_gamma   90.00
#
_symmetry.space_group_name_H-M   'P 1'
#
loop_
_entity.id
_entity.type
_entity.pdbx_description
1 polymer ?
#
loop_
_entity_poly.entity_id
_entity_poly.type
_entity_poly.pdbx_seq_one_letter_code
_entity_poly.pdbx_strand_id
1 'polypeptide(L)'
;VTDSMVLSIQSMSQYKSSLQADQCEYNKEKYSEADQDKYSKKKYTDKIITMVSRTEGIIQIQAKAVILAMGCRERPRGALNIPGYRPAGIYSAGTAQRLVNMEGYLPGREVVILGSGDIGLIMARRMTLEGAHVKVVAELMPYSGGLKRNIVQCLNDYDIPLKLSHTVVDIHGKE
;
A
#
# COMPACT_ATOMS: atom_id res chain seq x y z
N VAL A 1 -1.58 -17.97 -11.10
CA VAL A 1 -1.60 -18.67 -9.80
C VAL A 1 -2.46 -17.84 -8.88
N THR A 2 -3.66 -18.33 -8.57
CA THR A 2 -4.60 -17.72 -7.65
C THR A 2 -4.28 -18.16 -6.22
N ASP A 3 -4.69 -17.38 -5.21
CA ASP A 3 -4.46 -17.69 -3.80
C ASP A 3 -2.99 -17.84 -3.40
N SER A 4 -2.11 -17.09 -4.06
CA SER A 4 -0.68 -17.10 -3.79
C SER A 4 -0.17 -15.75 -3.37
N MET A 5 0.74 -15.73 -2.41
CA MET A 5 1.39 -14.53 -1.91
C MET A 5 2.88 -14.53 -2.30
N VAL A 6 3.34 -13.44 -2.88
CA VAL A 6 4.76 -13.26 -3.18
C VAL A 6 5.51 -12.93 -1.89
N LEU A 7 6.55 -13.72 -1.57
CA LEU A 7 7.38 -13.55 -0.39
C LEU A 7 8.62 -12.70 -0.70
N SER A 8 9.25 -12.92 -1.85
CA SER A 8 10.43 -12.17 -2.26
C SER A 8 10.61 -12.12 -3.78
N ILE A 9 11.33 -11.10 -4.24
CA ILE A 9 11.78 -10.97 -5.62
C ILE A 9 13.27 -10.65 -5.56
N GLN A 10 14.11 -11.53 -6.11
CA GLN A 10 15.57 -11.40 -6.08
C GLN A 10 16.16 -11.42 -7.49
N SER A 11 17.30 -10.75 -7.67
CA SER A 11 18.09 -10.97 -8.88
C SER A 11 18.78 -12.34 -8.83
N MET A 12 19.07 -12.92 -9.99
CA MET A 12 19.76 -14.22 -10.05
C MET A 12 21.12 -14.19 -9.32
N SER A 13 21.84 -13.07 -9.33
CA SER A 13 23.09 -12.91 -8.59
C SER A 13 22.89 -12.95 -7.08
N GLN A 14 21.87 -12.26 -6.56
CA GLN A 14 21.53 -12.29 -5.13
C GLN A 14 21.07 -13.67 -4.70
N TYR A 15 20.27 -14.34 -5.54
CA TYR A 15 19.78 -15.69 -5.26
C TYR A 15 20.95 -16.70 -5.17
N LYS A 16 21.90 -16.67 -6.12
CA LYS A 16 23.08 -17.54 -6.08
C LYS A 16 23.95 -17.30 -4.85
N SER A 17 24.12 -16.07 -4.40
CA SER A 17 24.89 -15.77 -3.19
C SER A 17 24.18 -16.27 -1.91
N SER A 18 22.85 -16.21 -1.86
CA SER A 18 22.09 -16.77 -0.73
C SER A 18 22.17 -18.29 -0.65
N LEU A 19 22.15 -18.98 -1.80
CA LEU A 19 22.32 -20.44 -1.84
C LEU A 19 23.71 -20.92 -1.38
N GLN A 20 24.74 -20.09 -1.58
CA GLN A 20 26.08 -20.41 -1.08
C GLN A 20 26.22 -20.20 0.43
N ALA A 21 25.41 -19.29 1.00
CA ALA A 21 25.41 -19.05 2.45
C ALA A 21 24.61 -20.10 3.22
N ASP A 22 23.51 -20.59 2.64
CA ASP A 22 22.69 -21.66 3.21
C ASP A 22 23.15 -22.98 2.59
N GLN A 23 23.96 -23.78 3.32
CA GLN A 23 24.29 -25.16 2.99
C GLN A 23 23.06 -26.08 3.08
N CYS A 24 21.94 -25.71 2.49
CA CYS A 24 20.76 -26.54 2.43
C CYS A 24 20.78 -27.38 1.16
N GLU A 25 21.08 -28.66 1.29
CA GLU A 25 21.15 -29.67 0.24
C GLU A 25 19.84 -29.92 -0.54
N TYR A 26 18.77 -29.23 -0.18
CA TYR A 26 17.39 -29.57 -0.63
C TYR A 26 17.09 -29.22 -2.10
N ASN A 27 17.90 -28.44 -2.79
CA ASN A 27 17.56 -27.94 -4.13
C ASN A 27 18.54 -28.37 -5.26
N LYS A 28 19.48 -29.29 -5.01
CA LYS A 28 20.42 -29.74 -6.07
C LYS A 28 19.82 -30.66 -7.13
N GLU A 29 18.67 -31.28 -6.86
CA GLU A 29 18.10 -32.28 -7.76
C GLU A 29 17.22 -31.74 -8.90
N LYS A 30 16.87 -30.47 -8.89
CA LYS A 30 15.86 -29.91 -9.83
C LYS A 30 16.43 -29.18 -11.04
N TYR A 31 17.71 -28.90 -11.09
CA TYR A 31 18.34 -28.19 -12.22
C TYR A 31 19.63 -28.90 -12.67
N SER A 32 19.65 -29.43 -13.90
CA SER A 32 20.85 -30.06 -14.47
C SER A 32 21.92 -29.00 -14.75
N GLU A 33 23.20 -29.38 -14.64
CA GLU A 33 24.34 -28.50 -14.96
C GLU A 33 24.27 -27.93 -16.39
N ALA A 34 23.64 -28.63 -17.33
CA ALA A 34 23.43 -28.18 -18.70
C ALA A 34 22.50 -26.95 -18.81
N ASP A 35 21.58 -26.78 -17.84
CA ASP A 35 20.70 -25.60 -17.81
C ASP A 35 21.42 -24.37 -17.28
N GLN A 36 22.45 -24.54 -16.46
CA GLN A 36 23.23 -23.43 -15.90
C GLN A 36 24.09 -22.73 -16.96
N ASP A 37 24.67 -23.46 -17.90
CA ASP A 37 25.56 -22.91 -18.93
C ASP A 37 24.80 -22.16 -20.04
N LYS A 38 23.55 -22.51 -20.31
CA LYS A 38 22.72 -21.88 -21.33
C LYS A 38 22.28 -20.47 -20.94
N TYR A 39 22.22 -20.17 -19.63
CA TYR A 39 21.78 -18.89 -19.07
C TYR A 39 22.94 -17.94 -18.75
N SER A 40 24.17 -18.42 -18.67
CA SER A 40 25.35 -17.60 -18.31
C SER A 40 25.78 -16.58 -19.38
N LYS A 41 25.29 -16.71 -20.61
CA LYS A 41 25.69 -15.85 -21.76
C LYS A 41 24.71 -14.72 -22.09
N LYS A 42 23.56 -14.58 -21.40
CA LYS A 42 22.62 -13.48 -21.65
C LYS A 42 22.71 -12.40 -20.58
N LYS A 43 22.99 -11.17 -21.02
CA LYS A 43 23.14 -9.91 -20.25
C LYS A 43 21.86 -9.44 -19.52
N TYR A 44 20.85 -10.29 -19.39
CA TYR A 44 19.60 -10.00 -18.66
C TYR A 44 19.63 -10.74 -17.33
N THR A 45 19.66 -9.98 -16.25
CA THR A 45 19.52 -10.53 -14.89
C THR A 45 18.09 -11.05 -14.71
N ASP A 46 17.89 -12.35 -14.86
CA ASP A 46 16.63 -12.97 -14.52
C ASP A 46 16.29 -12.73 -13.04
N LYS A 47 14.99 -12.66 -12.76
CA LYS A 47 14.48 -12.51 -11.40
C LYS A 47 13.94 -13.83 -10.91
N ILE A 48 14.25 -14.18 -9.66
CA ILE A 48 13.61 -15.29 -8.96
C ILE A 48 12.50 -14.72 -8.07
N ILE A 49 11.30 -15.19 -8.27
CA ILE A 49 10.12 -14.82 -7.48
C ILE A 49 9.79 -16.01 -6.59
N THR A 50 9.92 -15.84 -5.29
CA THR A 50 9.47 -16.83 -4.31
C THR A 50 8.08 -16.47 -3.82
N MET A 51 7.17 -17.42 -3.91
CA MET A 51 5.78 -17.24 -3.49
C MET A 51 5.30 -18.46 -2.70
N VAL A 52 4.26 -18.27 -1.89
CA VAL A 52 3.57 -19.33 -1.17
C VAL A 52 2.16 -19.49 -1.72
N SER A 53 1.74 -20.71 -1.96
CA SER A 53 0.41 -21.10 -2.40
C SER A 53 -0.21 -22.07 -1.40
N ARG A 54 -1.54 -22.08 -1.29
CA ARG A 54 -2.25 -23.07 -0.46
C ARG A 54 -2.12 -24.48 -0.97
N THR A 55 -2.03 -24.66 -2.28
CA THR A 55 -2.03 -25.98 -2.93
C THR A 55 -0.64 -26.52 -3.16
N GLU A 56 0.32 -25.66 -3.49
CA GLU A 56 1.66 -26.08 -3.92
C GLU A 56 2.76 -25.75 -2.90
N GLY A 57 2.40 -25.07 -1.80
CA GLY A 57 3.36 -24.62 -0.79
C GLY A 57 4.26 -23.52 -1.31
N ILE A 58 5.57 -23.59 -1.02
CA ILE A 58 6.55 -22.62 -1.50
C ILE A 58 6.99 -22.99 -2.91
N ILE A 59 6.80 -22.08 -3.85
CA ILE A 59 7.22 -22.21 -5.24
C ILE A 59 8.14 -21.06 -5.65
N GLN A 60 9.03 -21.35 -6.59
CA GLN A 60 9.93 -20.39 -7.18
C GLN A 60 9.72 -20.31 -8.69
N ILE A 61 9.58 -19.08 -9.19
CA ILE A 61 9.37 -18.81 -10.62
C ILE A 61 10.50 -17.92 -11.11
N GLN A 62 11.11 -18.31 -12.21
CA GLN A 62 12.07 -17.49 -12.90
C GLN A 62 11.37 -16.60 -13.94
N ALA A 63 11.66 -15.30 -13.93
CA ALA A 63 11.08 -14.34 -14.87
C ALA A 63 12.11 -13.33 -15.37
N LYS A 64 12.02 -12.96 -16.63
CA LYS A 64 12.86 -11.91 -17.23
C LYS A 64 12.44 -10.51 -16.75
N ALA A 65 11.16 -10.30 -16.58
CA ALA A 65 10.57 -9.06 -16.12
C ALA A 65 9.45 -9.32 -15.12
N VAL A 66 9.27 -8.43 -14.17
CA VAL A 66 8.20 -8.47 -13.17
C VAL A 66 7.47 -7.15 -13.20
N ILE A 67 6.15 -7.21 -13.35
CA ILE A 67 5.27 -6.05 -13.26
C ILE A 67 4.62 -6.07 -11.88
N LEU A 68 4.90 -5.04 -11.08
CA LEU A 68 4.27 -4.86 -9.78
C LEU A 68 2.95 -4.11 -9.96
N ALA A 69 1.83 -4.80 -9.74
CA ALA A 69 0.48 -4.26 -9.84
C ALA A 69 -0.30 -4.54 -8.55
N MET A 70 0.32 -4.24 -7.42
CA MET A 70 -0.17 -4.60 -6.08
C MET A 70 -0.99 -3.50 -5.39
N GLY A 71 -1.33 -2.44 -6.11
CA GLY A 71 -1.99 -1.27 -5.56
C GLY A 71 -1.08 -0.48 -4.61
N CYS A 72 -1.68 0.44 -3.88
CA CYS A 72 -0.99 1.20 -2.85
C CYS A 72 -1.81 1.22 -1.56
N ARG A 73 -1.15 1.56 -0.48
CA ARG A 73 -1.75 1.72 0.83
C ARG A 73 -1.32 3.06 1.41
N GLU A 74 -2.25 3.75 2.02
CA GLU A 74 -1.98 4.99 2.74
C GLU A 74 -1.06 4.74 3.94
N ARG A 75 -0.32 5.77 4.34
CA ARG A 75 0.53 5.71 5.51
C ARG A 75 -0.31 5.65 6.78
N PRO A 76 -0.12 4.65 7.65
CA PRO A 76 -0.76 4.63 8.95
C PRO A 76 -0.17 5.72 9.87
N ARG A 77 -0.91 6.08 10.92
CA ARG A 77 -0.50 7.12 11.87
C ARG A 77 0.93 6.95 12.39
N GLY A 78 1.34 5.70 12.71
CA GLY A 78 2.69 5.43 13.20
C GLY A 78 3.80 5.80 12.21
N ALA A 79 3.56 5.64 10.92
CA ALA A 79 4.52 6.02 9.88
C ALA A 79 4.55 7.55 9.60
N LEU A 80 3.53 8.28 10.04
CA LEU A 80 3.46 9.74 9.93
C LEU A 80 4.12 10.44 11.12
N ASN A 81 4.45 9.69 12.19
CA ASN A 81 5.07 10.22 13.41
C ASN A 81 4.31 11.42 14.02
N ILE A 82 2.99 11.43 13.94
CA ILE A 82 2.17 12.48 14.54
C ILE A 82 2.18 12.31 16.06
N PRO A 83 2.67 13.31 16.81
CA PRO A 83 2.72 13.24 18.27
C PRO A 83 1.31 13.30 18.90
N GLY A 84 1.26 13.15 20.22
CA GLY A 84 0.04 13.25 20.99
C GLY A 84 -0.59 11.92 21.37
N TYR A 85 -1.83 11.99 21.85
CA TYR A 85 -2.58 10.85 22.38
C TYR A 85 -3.05 9.91 21.26
N ARG A 86 -3.55 8.76 21.64
CA ARG A 86 -4.09 7.74 20.74
C ARG A 86 -5.56 7.45 21.06
N PRO A 87 -6.44 8.45 21.00
CA PRO A 87 -7.86 8.22 21.23
C PRO A 87 -8.45 7.36 20.12
N ALA A 88 -9.62 6.79 20.37
CA ALA A 88 -10.48 6.20 19.34
C ALA A 88 -10.81 7.24 18.25
N GLY A 89 -11.19 6.78 17.06
CA GLY A 89 -11.56 7.67 15.96
C GLY A 89 -10.41 8.06 15.01
N ILE A 90 -9.21 7.52 15.19
CA ILE A 90 -8.10 7.73 14.27
C ILE A 90 -7.97 6.51 13.35
N TYR A 91 -8.34 6.69 12.10
CA TYR A 91 -8.35 5.64 11.09
C TYR A 91 -7.46 5.98 9.90
N SER A 92 -6.93 4.96 9.24
CA SER A 92 -6.46 5.14 7.88
C SER A 92 -7.65 5.27 6.93
N ALA A 93 -7.48 5.95 5.80
CA ALA A 93 -8.57 6.16 4.85
C ALA A 93 -9.15 4.83 4.32
N GLY A 94 -8.32 3.82 4.08
CA GLY A 94 -8.77 2.49 3.66
C GLY A 94 -9.57 1.77 4.74
N THR A 95 -9.23 1.92 6.02
CA THR A 95 -10.03 1.38 7.13
C THR A 95 -11.38 2.09 7.21
N ALA A 96 -11.41 3.41 7.13
CA ALA A 96 -12.64 4.19 7.09
C ALA A 96 -13.52 3.79 5.88
N GLN A 97 -12.90 3.60 4.72
CA GLN A 97 -13.58 3.14 3.51
C GLN A 97 -14.24 1.77 3.70
N ARG A 98 -13.55 0.83 4.33
CA ARG A 98 -14.11 -0.49 4.62
C ARG A 98 -15.30 -0.38 5.56
N LEU A 99 -15.19 0.36 6.66
CA LEU A 99 -16.26 0.55 7.61
C LEU A 99 -17.51 1.12 6.94
N VAL A 100 -17.36 2.15 6.13
CA VAL A 100 -18.49 2.80 5.44
C VAL A 100 -19.06 1.92 4.33
N ASN A 101 -18.21 1.40 3.44
CA ASN A 101 -18.69 0.77 2.21
C ASN A 101 -19.09 -0.70 2.38
N MET A 102 -18.44 -1.42 3.30
CA MET A 102 -18.66 -2.86 3.46
C MET A 102 -19.45 -3.19 4.73
N GLU A 103 -19.28 -2.43 5.79
CA GLU A 103 -19.84 -2.75 7.09
C GLU A 103 -20.99 -1.80 7.48
N GLY A 104 -21.22 -0.72 6.72
CA GLY A 104 -22.31 0.23 6.95
C GLY A 104 -22.15 1.09 8.21
N TYR A 105 -20.92 1.23 8.73
CA TYR A 105 -20.63 2.05 9.90
C TYR A 105 -20.06 3.41 9.50
N LEU A 106 -20.59 4.46 10.08
CA LEU A 106 -20.02 5.81 9.98
C LEU A 106 -18.96 5.98 11.09
N PRO A 107 -17.65 6.01 10.77
CA PRO A 107 -16.58 6.04 11.78
C PRO A 107 -16.50 7.35 12.57
N GLY A 108 -17.15 8.41 12.13
CA GLY A 108 -17.22 9.68 12.84
C GLY A 108 -18.17 10.66 12.15
N ARG A 109 -18.80 11.54 12.93
CA ARG A 109 -19.69 12.58 12.40
C ARG A 109 -18.95 13.87 12.06
N GLU A 110 -17.94 14.22 12.83
CA GLU A 110 -17.06 15.37 12.61
C GLU A 110 -15.70 14.84 12.18
N VAL A 111 -15.27 15.17 10.97
CA VAL A 111 -14.16 14.51 10.32
C VAL A 111 -13.10 15.51 9.85
N VAL A 112 -11.85 15.20 10.10
CA VAL A 112 -10.67 15.84 9.51
C VAL A 112 -9.91 14.80 8.72
N ILE A 113 -9.54 15.11 7.49
CA ILE A 113 -8.77 14.22 6.64
C ILE A 113 -7.36 14.79 6.46
N LEU A 114 -6.35 13.98 6.73
CA LEU A 114 -4.95 14.32 6.48
C LEU A 114 -4.46 13.62 5.22
N GLY A 115 -4.11 14.42 4.23
CA GLY A 115 -3.66 13.98 2.92
C GLY A 115 -4.73 14.15 1.83
N SER A 116 -4.32 14.74 0.71
CA SER A 116 -5.17 15.02 -0.45
C SER A 116 -4.90 14.07 -1.63
N GLY A 117 -4.43 12.85 -1.36
CA GLY A 117 -4.42 11.79 -2.35
C GLY A 117 -5.84 11.35 -2.72
N ASP A 118 -6.00 10.64 -3.84
CA ASP A 118 -7.33 10.27 -4.36
C ASP A 118 -8.22 9.56 -3.33
N ILE A 119 -7.65 8.66 -2.52
CA ILE A 119 -8.42 7.96 -1.48
C ILE A 119 -8.97 8.94 -0.43
N GLY A 120 -8.15 9.91 0.01
CA GLY A 120 -8.58 10.94 0.96
C GLY A 120 -9.70 11.80 0.39
N LEU A 121 -9.58 12.24 -0.87
CA LEU A 121 -10.59 13.04 -1.56
C LEU A 121 -11.91 12.27 -1.73
N ILE A 122 -11.83 11.03 -2.20
CA ILE A 122 -13.01 10.17 -2.38
C ILE A 122 -13.71 9.91 -1.05
N MET A 123 -12.94 9.69 0.02
CA MET A 123 -13.51 9.48 1.35
C MET A 123 -14.14 10.74 1.95
N ALA A 124 -13.58 11.92 1.66
CA ALA A 124 -14.22 13.19 2.05
C ALA A 124 -15.66 13.25 1.50
N ARG A 125 -15.81 13.08 0.20
CA ARG A 125 -17.14 13.02 -0.44
C ARG A 125 -17.99 11.89 0.11
N ARG A 126 -17.44 10.67 0.22
CA ARG A 126 -18.22 9.50 0.67
C ARG A 126 -18.77 9.68 2.06
N MET A 127 -17.98 10.15 3.01
CA MET A 127 -18.43 10.38 4.38
C MET A 127 -19.46 11.50 4.47
N THR A 128 -19.32 12.55 3.65
CA THR A 128 -20.33 13.62 3.56
C THR A 128 -21.68 13.08 3.08
N LEU A 129 -21.68 12.19 2.07
CA LEU A 129 -22.89 11.54 1.57
C LEU A 129 -23.56 10.64 2.62
N GLU A 130 -22.79 10.07 3.54
CA GLU A 130 -23.30 9.27 4.67
C GLU A 130 -23.70 10.13 5.90
N GLY A 131 -23.66 11.46 5.77
CA GLY A 131 -24.13 12.37 6.81
C GLY A 131 -23.04 12.85 7.78
N ALA A 132 -21.76 12.62 7.49
CA ALA A 132 -20.69 13.25 8.24
C ALA A 132 -20.45 14.68 7.79
N HIS A 133 -19.95 15.51 8.70
CA HIS A 133 -19.42 16.84 8.40
C HIS A 133 -17.89 16.78 8.30
N VAL A 134 -17.38 16.86 7.07
CA VAL A 134 -15.93 16.92 6.81
C VAL A 134 -15.48 18.37 6.92
N LYS A 135 -14.83 18.70 8.04
CA LYS A 135 -14.39 20.07 8.35
C LYS A 135 -13.29 20.59 7.44
N VAL A 136 -12.36 19.71 7.07
CA VAL A 136 -11.20 20.09 6.28
C VAL A 136 -10.47 18.85 5.75
N VAL A 137 -9.88 19.00 4.58
CA VAL A 137 -8.79 18.15 4.08
C VAL A 137 -7.50 18.97 4.18
N ALA A 138 -6.53 18.48 4.96
CA ALA A 138 -5.21 19.09 5.13
C ALA A 138 -4.17 18.35 4.30
N GLU A 139 -3.32 19.08 3.60
CA GLU A 139 -2.24 18.56 2.78
C GLU A 139 -0.91 19.24 3.13
N LEU A 140 0.09 18.44 3.44
CA LEU A 140 1.43 18.92 3.78
C LEU A 140 2.09 19.66 2.63
N MET A 141 1.88 19.19 1.41
CA MET A 141 2.47 19.77 0.21
C MET A 141 1.73 21.05 -0.21
N PRO A 142 2.38 21.97 -0.95
CA PRO A 142 1.72 23.15 -1.49
C PRO A 142 0.80 22.84 -2.69
N TYR A 143 0.55 21.58 -2.97
CA TYR A 143 -0.33 21.09 -4.02
C TYR A 143 -1.00 19.79 -3.60
N SER A 144 -2.17 19.49 -4.15
CA SER A 144 -2.85 18.22 -3.93
C SER A 144 -2.18 17.08 -4.71
N GLY A 145 -2.02 15.93 -4.07
CA GLY A 145 -1.51 14.71 -4.70
C GLY A 145 -2.55 13.92 -5.50
N GLY A 146 -3.83 14.27 -5.37
CA GLY A 146 -4.93 13.62 -6.09
C GLY A 146 -5.21 14.22 -7.46
N LEU A 147 -6.02 13.52 -8.23
CA LEU A 147 -6.45 13.97 -9.56
C LEU A 147 -7.29 15.26 -9.44
N LYS A 148 -7.06 16.22 -10.35
CA LYS A 148 -7.81 17.48 -10.40
C LYS A 148 -9.34 17.27 -10.44
N ARG A 149 -9.80 16.25 -11.15
CA ARG A 149 -11.21 15.84 -11.18
C ARG A 149 -11.74 15.54 -9.78
N ASN A 150 -10.98 14.83 -8.96
CA ASN A 150 -11.40 14.46 -7.61
C ASN A 150 -11.42 15.66 -6.67
N ILE A 151 -10.56 16.68 -6.87
CA ILE A 151 -10.63 17.92 -6.12
C ILE A 151 -11.99 18.60 -6.37
N VAL A 152 -12.40 18.71 -7.62
CA VAL A 152 -13.68 19.32 -7.97
C VAL A 152 -14.85 18.48 -7.44
N GLN A 153 -14.93 17.22 -7.84
CA GLN A 153 -16.09 16.36 -7.55
C GLN A 153 -16.21 15.90 -6.10
N CYS A 154 -15.12 15.93 -5.34
CA CYS A 154 -15.13 15.43 -3.97
C CYS A 154 -15.01 16.54 -2.92
N LEU A 155 -14.48 17.69 -3.27
CA LEU A 155 -14.35 18.81 -2.32
C LEU A 155 -15.18 20.01 -2.75
N ASN A 156 -14.98 20.56 -3.95
CA ASN A 156 -15.63 21.81 -4.36
C ASN A 156 -17.16 21.65 -4.45
N ASP A 157 -17.65 20.52 -5.00
CA ASP A 157 -19.09 20.25 -5.10
C ASP A 157 -19.79 20.06 -3.73
N TYR A 158 -19.01 19.92 -2.65
CA TYR A 158 -19.51 19.72 -1.29
C TYR A 158 -19.03 20.80 -0.30
N ASP A 159 -18.43 21.89 -0.80
CA ASP A 159 -17.90 22.98 0.01
C ASP A 159 -16.91 22.54 1.10
N ILE A 160 -16.15 21.46 0.84
CA ILE A 160 -15.15 20.93 1.76
C ILE A 160 -13.83 21.70 1.56
N PRO A 161 -13.33 22.41 2.60
CA PRO A 161 -12.11 23.20 2.45
C PRO A 161 -10.86 22.32 2.31
N LEU A 162 -10.02 22.63 1.31
CA LEU A 162 -8.68 22.07 1.16
C LEU A 162 -7.64 23.08 1.66
N LYS A 163 -6.87 22.70 2.68
CA LYS A 163 -5.76 23.47 3.20
C LYS A 163 -4.43 22.86 2.79
N LEU A 164 -3.78 23.50 1.83
CA LEU A 164 -2.42 23.15 1.39
C LEU A 164 -1.37 23.71 2.36
N SER A 165 -0.19 23.08 2.40
CA SER A 165 0.90 23.43 3.33
C SER A 165 0.47 23.36 4.81
N HIS A 166 -0.44 22.43 5.13
CA HIS A 166 -0.94 22.21 6.48
C HIS A 166 -0.82 20.72 6.85
N THR A 167 -0.50 20.48 8.12
CA THR A 167 -0.47 19.12 8.66
C THR A 167 -0.97 19.10 10.11
N VAL A 168 -1.22 17.90 10.62
CA VAL A 168 -1.53 17.68 12.03
C VAL A 168 -0.23 17.63 12.82
N VAL A 169 -0.09 18.53 13.79
CA VAL A 169 1.12 18.63 14.62
C VAL A 169 0.96 17.95 15.96
N ASP A 170 -0.26 17.76 16.44
CA ASP A 170 -0.53 17.09 17.70
C ASP A 170 -1.98 16.56 17.75
N ILE A 171 -2.22 15.54 18.57
CA ILE A 171 -3.53 14.93 18.77
C ILE A 171 -3.85 14.92 20.26
N HIS A 172 -4.95 15.56 20.63
CA HIS A 172 -5.45 15.59 22.00
C HIS A 172 -6.72 14.74 22.12
N GLY A 173 -6.89 14.09 23.27
CA GLY A 173 -8.07 13.30 23.58
C GLY A 173 -7.74 12.22 24.59
N LYS A 174 -8.73 11.74 25.32
CA LYS A 174 -8.52 10.69 26.34
C LYS A 174 -8.96 9.31 25.82
N GLU A 175 -9.96 9.21 25.01
CA GLU A 175 -10.50 7.95 24.43
C GLU A 175 -11.28 8.27 23.14
#